data_39ead9430f6ef416f5da2bb5189d983a
#
_entry.id   39ead9430f6ef416f5da2bb5189d983a
#
_cell.length_a   1.000
_cell.length_b   1.000
_cell.length_c   1.000
_cell.angle_alpha   90.00
_cell.angle_beta   90.00
_cell.angle_gamma   90.00
#
_symmetry.space_group_name_H-M   'P 1'
#
loop_
_entity.id
_entity.type
_entity.pdbx_description
1 polymer ?
#
loop_
_entity_poly.entity_id
_entity_poly.type
_entity_poly.pdbx_seq_one_letter_code
_entity_poly.pdbx_strand_id
1 'polypeptide(L)'
;MTETALQPGFKRLTWNSLGINDYISQSDVHICRTESIIRQVHTIKNTIEMKVTKIQGCKVFDKFKGTASGRQKNFRDFHHDIMENQKVNIDTLVREYEDIGPLLMKVEEILVMSRTKMHKRLASYYSYWETQVYQAVINFIKINLDDLFEIMSSSTPLFKVEVILDGLFVAISPSEHMILKGVVTIIKYLLEGSKEFIRWCRGSCIPVHEVRVKGEIKPVRPSFFDDLIRLPEIVDKVSLVQTSLVKTLEDVQSYLGSWKTYKNLWKFNKRETCDKFLERRPSCVDFDEKLLYYSLLERQVREREQNRVFSCLEAFLGPIKDTLLRETQQWIQCLGKLLEQTAKQELQTLITNLDSLEGNLIYPKNGEELESVLQAISTIWGMSLSVEITYREIEERYRTLQMYGLDIEKTQVESSRSLPARWNRIFKKSKEVHFRVTPLKDKYTEITKMQILKFLKEVDNLECKFYSAGPGSVGSSLDEGLLLLREGFKVKRKLLGYFHIRGGG
;
A
#
# COMPACT_ATOMS: atom_id res chain seq x y z
N MET A 1 -36.38 36.94 -52.12
CA MET A 1 -37.55 37.62 -51.52
C MET A 1 -37.90 38.91 -52.24
N THR A 2 -36.98 39.71 -52.64
CA THR A 2 -37.19 40.98 -53.32
C THR A 2 -37.78 40.90 -54.72
N GLU A 3 -37.42 39.84 -55.50
CA GLU A 3 -37.87 39.69 -56.89
C GLU A 3 -39.34 39.29 -57.07
N THR A 4 -39.93 38.60 -56.11
CA THR A 4 -41.32 38.13 -56.21
C THR A 4 -42.36 39.07 -55.60
N ALA A 5 -41.94 39.94 -54.71
CA ALA A 5 -42.80 40.93 -54.05
C ALA A 5 -43.01 42.21 -54.91
N LEU A 6 -42.10 42.42 -55.84
CA LEU A 6 -42.08 43.61 -56.70
C LEU A 6 -42.71 43.39 -58.09
N GLN A 7 -43.53 42.35 -58.29
CA GLN A 7 -44.31 42.21 -59.50
C GLN A 7 -45.77 42.65 -59.24
N PRO A 8 -46.07 43.92 -59.19
CA PRO A 8 -47.42 44.35 -59.55
C PRO A 8 -47.63 44.00 -61.02
N GLY A 9 -48.73 43.32 -61.30
CA GLY A 9 -48.99 42.91 -62.66
C GLY A 9 -48.67 44.03 -63.64
N PHE A 10 -47.73 43.73 -64.55
CA PHE A 10 -47.27 44.67 -65.57
C PHE A 10 -48.45 45.15 -66.37
N LYS A 11 -49.06 46.27 -65.90
CA LYS A 11 -49.84 47.14 -66.76
C LYS A 11 -48.84 48.11 -67.36
N ARG A 12 -48.73 48.12 -68.68
CA ARG A 12 -47.96 49.14 -69.39
C ARG A 12 -48.68 50.50 -69.13
N LEU A 13 -48.23 51.20 -68.09
CA LEU A 13 -48.64 52.52 -67.75
C LEU A 13 -47.68 53.51 -68.42
N THR A 14 -48.20 54.50 -69.06
CA THR A 14 -47.44 55.71 -69.56
C THR A 14 -47.65 56.83 -68.59
N TRP A 15 -46.79 57.85 -68.61
CA TRP A 15 -46.87 58.98 -67.71
C TRP A 15 -48.22 59.79 -67.87
N ASN A 16 -48.97 59.62 -69.00
CA ASN A 16 -50.27 60.23 -69.22
C ASN A 16 -51.44 59.22 -68.92
N SER A 17 -51.20 58.08 -68.38
CA SER A 17 -52.23 57.11 -68.05
C SER A 17 -53.06 57.58 -66.87
N LEU A 18 -54.40 57.56 -66.98
CA LEU A 18 -55.31 57.72 -65.86
C LEU A 18 -55.10 56.63 -64.87
N GLY A 19 -54.74 56.90 -63.63
CA GLY A 19 -54.44 55.92 -62.55
C GLY A 19 -52.97 55.71 -62.21
N ILE A 20 -52.09 56.59 -62.77
CA ILE A 20 -50.66 56.50 -62.43
C ILE A 20 -50.39 56.81 -60.95
N ASN A 21 -51.12 57.73 -60.33
CA ASN A 21 -51.02 58.05 -58.92
C ASN A 21 -51.49 56.88 -58.01
N ASP A 22 -52.57 56.23 -58.44
CA ASP A 22 -53.02 55.02 -57.70
C ASP A 22 -51.99 53.89 -57.77
N TYR A 23 -51.34 53.72 -58.93
CA TYR A 23 -50.27 52.71 -59.07
C TYR A 23 -49.06 53.05 -58.19
N ILE A 24 -48.65 54.32 -58.15
CA ILE A 24 -47.56 54.82 -57.29
C ILE A 24 -47.93 54.53 -55.83
N SER A 25 -49.11 54.94 -55.38
CA SER A 25 -49.60 54.73 -54.02
C SER A 25 -49.61 53.24 -53.64
N GLN A 26 -50.14 52.38 -54.55
CA GLN A 26 -50.16 50.92 -54.35
C GLN A 26 -48.76 50.36 -54.31
N SER A 27 -47.82 50.86 -55.15
CA SER A 27 -46.43 50.41 -55.13
C SER A 27 -45.74 50.81 -53.83
N ASP A 28 -45.94 52.02 -53.32
CA ASP A 28 -45.41 52.52 -52.05
C ASP A 28 -45.92 51.61 -50.87
N VAL A 29 -47.20 51.29 -50.83
CA VAL A 29 -47.79 50.38 -49.83
C VAL A 29 -47.17 49.03 -49.94
N HIS A 30 -46.93 48.51 -51.15
CA HIS A 30 -46.25 47.22 -51.34
C HIS A 30 -44.83 47.28 -50.90
N ILE A 31 -44.06 48.35 -51.16
CA ILE A 31 -42.69 48.53 -50.71
C ILE A 31 -42.66 48.54 -49.19
N CYS A 32 -43.43 49.41 -48.53
CA CYS A 32 -43.48 49.51 -47.08
C CYS A 32 -43.83 48.17 -46.41
N ARG A 33 -44.82 47.43 -46.99
CA ARG A 33 -45.18 46.08 -46.49
C ARG A 33 -44.05 45.07 -46.66
N THR A 34 -43.36 45.11 -47.81
CA THR A 34 -42.22 44.22 -48.07
C THR A 34 -41.06 44.49 -47.13
N GLU A 35 -40.74 45.79 -46.92
CA GLU A 35 -39.70 46.22 -45.94
C GLU A 35 -40.03 45.76 -44.51
N SER A 36 -41.31 45.88 -44.09
CA SER A 36 -41.76 45.43 -42.79
C SER A 36 -41.53 43.91 -42.63
N ILE A 37 -41.88 43.12 -43.65
CA ILE A 37 -41.66 41.66 -43.66
C ILE A 37 -40.16 41.34 -43.59
N ILE A 38 -39.35 42.05 -44.40
CA ILE A 38 -37.89 41.84 -44.40
C ILE A 38 -37.32 42.15 -43.03
N ARG A 39 -37.71 43.26 -42.35
CA ARG A 39 -37.25 43.59 -41.02
C ARG A 39 -37.64 42.53 -39.99
N GLN A 40 -38.90 42.04 -40.01
CA GLN A 40 -39.35 40.98 -39.11
C GLN A 40 -38.55 39.67 -39.29
N VAL A 41 -38.37 39.26 -40.54
CA VAL A 41 -37.58 38.02 -40.85
C VAL A 41 -36.11 38.22 -40.44
N HIS A 42 -35.56 39.43 -40.64
CA HIS A 42 -34.16 39.71 -40.24
C HIS A 42 -33.97 39.72 -38.71
N THR A 43 -34.95 40.24 -37.97
CA THR A 43 -34.94 40.16 -36.50
C THR A 43 -34.96 38.70 -36.01
N ILE A 44 -35.82 37.85 -36.59
CA ILE A 44 -35.88 36.41 -36.26
C ILE A 44 -34.58 35.73 -36.63
N LYS A 45 -34.03 36.02 -37.83
CA LYS A 45 -32.72 35.51 -38.26
C LYS A 45 -31.63 35.83 -37.24
N ASN A 46 -31.51 37.08 -36.81
CA ASN A 46 -30.49 37.50 -35.81
C ASN A 46 -30.69 36.75 -34.48
N THR A 47 -31.94 36.51 -34.07
CA THR A 47 -32.23 35.79 -32.84
C THR A 47 -31.79 34.32 -32.98
N ILE A 48 -32.00 33.67 -34.11
CA ILE A 48 -31.52 32.31 -34.35
C ILE A 48 -30.00 32.25 -34.37
N GLU A 49 -29.34 33.23 -35.05
CA GLU A 49 -27.87 33.31 -35.07
C GLU A 49 -27.29 33.47 -33.66
N MET A 50 -27.89 34.26 -32.78
CA MET A 50 -27.47 34.37 -31.39
C MET A 50 -27.58 33.02 -30.65
N LYS A 51 -28.67 32.28 -30.83
CA LYS A 51 -28.86 30.95 -30.22
C LYS A 51 -27.85 29.93 -30.74
N VAL A 52 -27.59 29.91 -32.04
CA VAL A 52 -26.56 29.03 -32.65
C VAL A 52 -25.18 29.38 -32.12
N THR A 53 -24.84 30.67 -31.98
CA THR A 53 -23.57 31.13 -31.42
C THR A 53 -23.42 30.72 -29.94
N LYS A 54 -24.50 30.77 -29.15
CA LYS A 54 -24.48 30.25 -27.75
C LYS A 54 -24.21 28.77 -27.70
N ILE A 55 -24.83 27.98 -28.61
CA ILE A 55 -24.56 26.51 -28.69
C ILE A 55 -23.09 26.26 -29.00
N GLN A 56 -22.55 26.96 -30.02
CA GLN A 56 -21.17 26.82 -30.46
C GLN A 56 -20.15 27.17 -29.37
N GLY A 57 -20.39 28.27 -28.63
CA GLY A 57 -19.46 28.84 -27.67
C GLY A 57 -19.59 28.32 -26.23
N CYS A 58 -20.47 27.36 -25.97
CA CYS A 58 -20.67 26.85 -24.62
C CYS A 58 -19.47 26.01 -24.16
N LYS A 59 -18.89 26.42 -23.02
CA LYS A 59 -17.74 25.76 -22.39
C LYS A 59 -18.18 25.07 -21.10
N VAL A 60 -18.29 23.77 -21.16
CA VAL A 60 -18.74 22.94 -20.04
C VAL A 60 -17.66 22.80 -18.96
N PHE A 61 -16.39 22.77 -19.36
CA PHE A 61 -15.27 22.49 -18.46
C PHE A 61 -14.54 23.73 -17.94
N ASP A 62 -14.96 24.93 -18.30
CA ASP A 62 -14.27 26.20 -17.95
C ASP A 62 -14.13 26.40 -16.44
N LYS A 63 -15.11 25.95 -15.64
CA LYS A 63 -15.07 25.99 -14.17
C LYS A 63 -13.95 25.15 -13.55
N PHE A 64 -13.40 24.20 -14.29
CA PHE A 64 -12.36 23.30 -13.82
C PHE A 64 -10.97 23.74 -14.27
N LYS A 65 -10.86 24.76 -15.10
CA LYS A 65 -9.59 25.39 -15.48
C LYS A 65 -9.10 26.27 -14.34
N GLY A 66 -7.94 25.96 -13.78
CA GLY A 66 -7.25 26.82 -12.80
C GLY A 66 -7.80 26.83 -11.38
N THR A 67 -8.70 25.93 -11.01
CA THR A 67 -9.14 25.78 -9.62
C THR A 67 -8.07 25.09 -8.76
N ALA A 68 -6.96 25.78 -8.50
CA ALA A 68 -6.12 25.50 -7.34
C ALA A 68 -6.86 25.92 -6.05
N SER A 69 -8.11 25.50 -5.89
CA SER A 69 -8.88 25.75 -4.66
C SER A 69 -8.41 24.77 -3.59
N GLY A 70 -7.89 25.27 -2.49
CA GLY A 70 -7.12 24.66 -1.42
C GLY A 70 -7.68 23.41 -0.72
N ARG A 71 -8.60 22.69 -1.32
CA ARG A 71 -9.07 21.37 -0.87
C ARG A 71 -9.29 20.49 -2.10
N GLN A 72 -8.28 19.69 -2.41
CA GLN A 72 -8.39 18.73 -3.49
C GLN A 72 -9.48 17.71 -3.18
N LYS A 73 -10.42 17.58 -4.12
CA LYS A 73 -11.55 16.65 -4.04
C LYS A 73 -11.08 15.24 -4.35
N ASN A 74 -11.75 14.26 -3.77
CA ASN A 74 -11.58 12.88 -4.19
C ASN A 74 -12.09 12.68 -5.62
N PHE A 75 -11.62 11.66 -6.33
CA PHE A 75 -12.05 11.39 -7.70
C PHE A 75 -13.58 11.25 -7.84
N ARG A 76 -14.27 10.66 -6.86
CA ARG A 76 -15.74 10.51 -6.88
C ARG A 76 -16.45 11.85 -6.87
N ASP A 77 -16.02 12.77 -6.01
CA ASP A 77 -16.62 14.11 -5.89
C ASP A 77 -16.33 14.94 -7.15
N PHE A 78 -15.10 14.86 -7.67
CA PHE A 78 -14.72 15.48 -8.92
C PHE A 78 -15.58 14.97 -10.10
N HIS A 79 -15.73 13.65 -10.23
CA HIS A 79 -16.56 13.04 -11.27
C HIS A 79 -18.02 13.46 -11.15
N HIS A 80 -18.58 13.50 -9.94
CA HIS A 80 -19.94 13.94 -9.69
C HIS A 80 -20.14 15.40 -10.10
N ASP A 81 -19.27 16.30 -9.69
CA ASP A 81 -19.35 17.72 -10.00
C ASP A 81 -19.27 18.00 -11.51
N ILE A 82 -18.40 17.28 -12.22
CA ILE A 82 -18.30 17.37 -13.68
C ILE A 82 -19.60 16.90 -14.34
N MET A 83 -20.12 15.75 -13.94
CA MET A 83 -21.35 15.20 -14.51
C MET A 83 -22.55 16.10 -14.27
N GLU A 84 -22.67 16.66 -13.07
CA GLU A 84 -23.74 17.63 -12.76
C GLU A 84 -23.61 18.90 -13.58
N ASN A 85 -22.41 19.47 -13.68
CA ASN A 85 -22.19 20.65 -14.51
C ASN A 85 -22.45 20.39 -15.99
N GLN A 86 -22.05 19.21 -16.51
CA GLN A 86 -22.37 18.81 -17.88
C GLN A 86 -23.87 18.74 -18.11
N LYS A 87 -24.61 18.12 -17.17
CA LYS A 87 -26.06 17.99 -17.27
C LYS A 87 -26.74 19.36 -17.38
N VAL A 88 -26.42 20.29 -16.47
CA VAL A 88 -27.00 21.64 -16.46
C VAL A 88 -26.70 22.40 -17.76
N ASN A 89 -25.46 22.30 -18.27
CA ASN A 89 -25.10 22.98 -19.52
C ASN A 89 -25.79 22.36 -20.73
N ILE A 90 -25.82 21.02 -20.85
CA ILE A 90 -26.50 20.33 -21.94
C ILE A 90 -28.00 20.62 -21.92
N ASP A 91 -28.67 20.55 -20.77
CA ASP A 91 -30.09 20.89 -20.64
C ASP A 91 -30.36 22.36 -21.06
N THR A 92 -29.44 23.26 -20.79
CA THR A 92 -29.56 24.67 -21.23
C THR A 92 -29.40 24.78 -22.74
N LEU A 93 -28.44 24.06 -23.34
CA LEU A 93 -28.24 24.05 -24.79
C LEU A 93 -29.42 23.43 -25.54
N VAL A 94 -30.00 22.37 -25.00
CA VAL A 94 -31.19 21.72 -25.58
C VAL A 94 -32.36 22.70 -25.62
N ARG A 95 -32.57 23.46 -24.55
CA ARG A 95 -33.62 24.53 -24.54
C ARG A 95 -33.36 25.59 -25.60
N GLU A 96 -32.13 26.10 -25.72
CA GLU A 96 -31.76 27.09 -26.75
C GLU A 96 -32.00 26.52 -28.18
N TYR A 97 -31.77 25.20 -28.37
CA TYR A 97 -32.04 24.49 -29.61
C TYR A 97 -33.55 24.35 -29.89
N GLU A 98 -34.33 23.89 -28.90
CA GLU A 98 -35.77 23.72 -29.00
C GLU A 98 -36.48 25.03 -29.37
N ASP A 99 -36.03 26.16 -28.85
CA ASP A 99 -36.57 27.50 -29.14
C ASP A 99 -36.35 27.96 -30.60
N ILE A 100 -35.43 27.31 -31.36
CA ILE A 100 -35.16 27.67 -32.75
C ILE A 100 -36.35 27.20 -33.66
N GLY A 101 -36.94 26.04 -33.38
CA GLY A 101 -38.07 25.49 -34.14
C GLY A 101 -39.25 26.48 -34.25
N PRO A 102 -39.79 27.01 -33.14
CA PRO A 102 -40.84 28.02 -33.15
C PRO A 102 -40.48 29.30 -33.91
N LEU A 103 -39.20 29.73 -33.88
CA LEU A 103 -38.75 30.88 -34.66
C LEU A 103 -38.76 30.61 -36.16
N LEU A 104 -38.39 29.43 -36.59
CA LEU A 104 -38.50 29.02 -38.00
C LEU A 104 -39.95 28.97 -38.45
N MET A 105 -40.85 28.42 -37.60
CA MET A 105 -42.31 28.41 -37.90
C MET A 105 -42.86 29.82 -38.02
N LYS A 106 -42.44 30.80 -37.20
CA LYS A 106 -42.87 32.23 -37.36
C LYS A 106 -42.44 32.79 -38.70
N VAL A 107 -41.22 32.47 -39.20
CA VAL A 107 -40.81 32.90 -40.55
C VAL A 107 -41.73 32.28 -41.59
N GLU A 108 -42.11 31.02 -41.47
CA GLU A 108 -43.06 30.37 -42.38
C GLU A 108 -44.45 31.05 -42.35
N GLU A 109 -45.00 31.35 -41.18
CA GLU A 109 -46.26 32.06 -41.00
C GLU A 109 -46.23 33.44 -41.68
N ILE A 110 -45.17 34.23 -41.47
CA ILE A 110 -44.99 35.54 -42.10
C ILE A 110 -44.96 35.42 -43.63
N LEU A 111 -44.29 34.40 -44.18
CA LEU A 111 -44.22 34.17 -45.62
C LEU A 111 -45.54 33.69 -46.21
N VAL A 112 -46.28 32.83 -45.51
CA VAL A 112 -47.62 32.37 -45.90
C VAL A 112 -48.61 33.52 -45.90
N MET A 113 -48.65 34.29 -44.82
CA MET A 113 -49.53 35.46 -44.68
C MET A 113 -49.26 36.56 -45.74
N SER A 114 -48.03 36.69 -46.17
CA SER A 114 -47.62 37.62 -47.22
C SER A 114 -47.94 37.16 -48.63
N ARG A 115 -48.57 35.97 -48.80
CA ARG A 115 -48.92 35.34 -50.10
C ARG A 115 -47.71 35.24 -51.05
N THR A 116 -46.51 35.11 -50.54
CA THR A 116 -45.31 34.94 -51.34
C THR A 116 -45.23 33.53 -51.90
N LYS A 117 -44.87 33.36 -53.16
CA LYS A 117 -44.68 32.04 -53.80
C LYS A 117 -43.43 31.28 -53.25
N MET A 118 -42.96 31.65 -52.07
CA MET A 118 -41.67 31.19 -51.49
C MET A 118 -41.75 29.90 -50.73
N HIS A 119 -42.94 29.32 -50.52
CA HIS A 119 -43.07 28.04 -49.79
C HIS A 119 -42.25 26.89 -50.42
N LYS A 120 -41.98 26.94 -51.73
CA LYS A 120 -41.08 25.96 -52.39
C LYS A 120 -39.59 26.04 -51.95
N ARG A 121 -39.14 27.16 -51.37
CA ARG A 121 -37.77 27.38 -50.90
C ARG A 121 -37.63 27.24 -49.39
N LEU A 122 -38.72 27.05 -48.67
CA LEU A 122 -38.67 26.85 -47.19
C LEU A 122 -37.84 25.63 -46.80
N ALA A 123 -37.92 24.51 -47.53
CA ALA A 123 -37.10 23.36 -47.27
C ALA A 123 -35.57 23.65 -47.31
N SER A 124 -35.13 24.52 -48.26
CA SER A 124 -33.74 24.97 -48.34
C SER A 124 -33.38 25.87 -47.17
N TYR A 125 -34.30 26.67 -46.65
CA TYR A 125 -34.10 27.53 -45.49
C TYR A 125 -33.97 26.70 -44.19
N TYR A 126 -34.81 25.71 -43.98
CA TYR A 126 -34.70 24.76 -42.88
C TYR A 126 -33.39 23.95 -42.95
N SER A 127 -33.02 23.45 -44.16
CA SER A 127 -31.75 22.77 -44.36
C SER A 127 -30.53 23.62 -44.05
N TYR A 128 -30.56 24.89 -44.43
CA TYR A 128 -29.50 25.81 -44.11
C TYR A 128 -29.29 25.94 -42.58
N TRP A 129 -30.37 26.20 -41.82
CA TRP A 129 -30.29 26.31 -40.38
C TRP A 129 -29.93 25.02 -39.69
N GLU A 130 -30.44 23.87 -40.16
CA GLU A 130 -30.02 22.55 -39.65
C GLU A 130 -28.49 22.36 -39.80
N THR A 131 -27.94 22.76 -40.96
CA THR A 131 -26.51 22.68 -41.21
C THR A 131 -25.71 23.61 -40.27
N GLN A 132 -26.22 24.85 -40.03
CA GLN A 132 -25.58 25.77 -39.10
C GLN A 132 -25.59 25.21 -37.67
N VAL A 133 -26.69 24.65 -37.19
CA VAL A 133 -26.78 24.04 -35.86
C VAL A 133 -25.88 22.82 -35.77
N TYR A 134 -25.87 21.93 -36.80
CA TYR A 134 -24.99 20.81 -36.84
C TYR A 134 -23.51 21.17 -36.71
N GLN A 135 -23.10 22.22 -37.46
CA GLN A 135 -21.72 22.71 -37.36
C GLN A 135 -21.43 23.35 -35.98
N ALA A 136 -22.41 24.03 -35.39
CA ALA A 136 -22.29 24.57 -34.04
C ALA A 136 -22.11 23.46 -32.98
N VAL A 137 -22.88 22.36 -33.10
CA VAL A 137 -22.75 21.20 -32.21
C VAL A 137 -21.40 20.48 -32.39
N ILE A 138 -20.91 20.34 -33.64
CA ILE A 138 -19.55 19.84 -33.89
C ILE A 138 -18.51 20.70 -33.16
N ASN A 139 -18.58 22.02 -33.32
CA ASN A 139 -17.64 22.94 -32.71
C ASN A 139 -17.75 22.91 -31.17
N PHE A 140 -18.96 22.85 -30.63
CA PHE A 140 -19.20 22.66 -29.18
C PHE A 140 -18.47 21.42 -28.64
N ILE A 141 -18.64 20.27 -29.30
CA ILE A 141 -17.99 19.02 -28.86
C ILE A 141 -16.47 19.14 -28.98
N LYS A 142 -15.96 19.69 -30.08
CA LYS A 142 -14.51 19.86 -30.30
C LYS A 142 -13.86 20.75 -29.24
N ILE A 143 -14.46 21.91 -28.97
CA ILE A 143 -13.95 22.86 -27.97
C ILE A 143 -13.92 22.21 -26.59
N ASN A 144 -15.00 21.49 -26.22
CA ASN A 144 -15.06 20.87 -24.91
C ASN A 144 -14.14 19.64 -24.78
N LEU A 145 -13.88 18.89 -25.84
CA LEU A 145 -12.85 17.83 -25.84
C LEU A 145 -11.44 18.41 -25.74
N ASP A 146 -11.17 19.56 -26.41
CA ASP A 146 -9.89 20.26 -26.29
C ASP A 146 -9.70 20.81 -24.85
N ASP A 147 -10.73 21.43 -24.29
CA ASP A 147 -10.72 21.88 -22.91
C ASP A 147 -10.49 20.73 -21.92
N LEU A 148 -11.14 19.59 -22.12
CA LEU A 148 -10.94 18.39 -21.30
C LEU A 148 -9.49 17.85 -21.44
N PHE A 149 -8.95 17.83 -22.65
CA PHE A 149 -7.54 17.44 -22.88
C PHE A 149 -6.58 18.39 -22.18
N GLU A 150 -6.78 19.71 -22.30
CA GLU A 150 -5.97 20.74 -21.64
C GLU A 150 -5.97 20.55 -20.11
N ILE A 151 -7.15 20.35 -19.54
CA ILE A 151 -7.35 20.10 -18.10
C ILE A 151 -6.63 18.83 -17.66
N MET A 152 -6.78 17.72 -18.42
CA MET A 152 -6.14 16.43 -18.08
C MET A 152 -4.63 16.44 -18.29
N SER A 153 -4.12 17.28 -19.16
CA SER A 153 -2.69 17.46 -19.42
C SER A 153 -2.02 18.51 -18.57
N SER A 154 -2.80 19.28 -17.82
CA SER A 154 -2.28 20.34 -16.97
C SER A 154 -1.50 19.78 -15.78
N SER A 155 -0.52 20.55 -15.29
CA SER A 155 0.24 20.21 -14.07
C SER A 155 -0.51 20.59 -12.78
N THR A 156 -1.74 21.08 -12.89
CA THR A 156 -2.58 21.37 -11.72
C THR A 156 -3.43 20.15 -11.37
N PRO A 157 -3.31 19.59 -10.17
CA PRO A 157 -4.06 18.41 -9.81
C PRO A 157 -5.56 18.76 -9.64
N LEU A 158 -6.41 17.97 -10.30
CA LEU A 158 -7.87 18.12 -10.26
C LEU A 158 -8.49 17.29 -9.14
N PHE A 159 -7.93 16.14 -8.89
CA PHE A 159 -8.42 15.20 -7.89
C PHE A 159 -7.29 14.45 -7.23
N LYS A 160 -7.61 13.90 -6.06
CA LYS A 160 -6.69 13.14 -5.22
C LYS A 160 -7.00 11.66 -5.30
N VAL A 161 -5.95 10.84 -5.41
CA VAL A 161 -6.01 9.38 -5.30
C VAL A 161 -5.17 8.93 -4.10
N GLU A 162 -5.64 7.94 -3.36
CA GLU A 162 -4.92 7.38 -2.24
C GLU A 162 -4.07 6.20 -2.69
N VAL A 163 -2.83 6.15 -2.22
CA VAL A 163 -1.96 4.99 -2.43
C VAL A 163 -2.09 4.07 -1.23
N ILE A 164 -2.53 2.85 -1.49
CA ILE A 164 -2.81 1.84 -0.48
C ILE A 164 -2.04 0.55 -0.76
N LEU A 165 -1.88 -0.26 0.27
CA LEU A 165 -1.40 -1.63 0.13
C LEU A 165 -2.63 -2.55 -0.02
N ASP A 166 -2.80 -3.13 -1.20
CA ASP A 166 -3.84 -4.12 -1.47
C ASP A 166 -3.21 -5.51 -1.56
N GLY A 167 -3.39 -6.28 -0.50
CA GLY A 167 -2.75 -7.58 -0.34
C GLY A 167 -1.22 -7.50 -0.44
N LEU A 168 -0.65 -8.01 -1.51
CA LEU A 168 0.80 -8.03 -1.75
C LEU A 168 1.32 -6.93 -2.68
N PHE A 169 0.43 -6.07 -3.17
CA PHE A 169 0.75 -5.05 -4.16
C PHE A 169 0.42 -3.65 -3.66
N VAL A 170 1.21 -2.69 -4.10
CA VAL A 170 0.91 -1.27 -3.92
C VAL A 170 0.00 -0.84 -5.05
N ALA A 171 -1.16 -0.30 -4.72
CA ALA A 171 -2.20 0.11 -5.67
C ALA A 171 -2.75 1.50 -5.31
N ILE A 172 -3.47 2.09 -6.26
CA ILE A 172 -4.21 3.34 -6.03
C ILE A 172 -5.68 3.08 -5.76
N SER A 173 -6.28 3.92 -4.95
CA SER A 173 -7.72 3.95 -4.68
C SER A 173 -8.29 5.33 -5.06
N PRO A 174 -9.28 5.41 -5.96
CA PRO A 174 -9.89 4.31 -6.71
C PRO A 174 -8.93 3.68 -7.73
N SER A 175 -9.22 2.44 -8.17
CA SER A 175 -8.36 1.72 -9.12
C SER A 175 -8.27 2.44 -10.47
N GLU A 176 -7.17 2.22 -11.20
CA GLU A 176 -6.94 2.79 -12.54
C GLU A 176 -8.12 2.57 -13.48
N HIS A 177 -8.68 1.35 -13.45
CA HIS A 177 -9.86 1.02 -14.24
C HIS A 177 -11.08 1.90 -13.89
N MET A 178 -11.28 2.22 -12.63
CA MET A 178 -12.37 3.10 -12.19
C MET A 178 -12.16 4.54 -12.66
N ILE A 179 -10.92 5.02 -12.65
CA ILE A 179 -10.58 6.36 -13.13
C ILE A 179 -10.79 6.45 -14.65
N LEU A 180 -10.25 5.48 -15.40
CA LEU A 180 -10.46 5.39 -16.86
C LEU A 180 -11.95 5.32 -17.21
N LYS A 181 -12.71 4.45 -16.56
CA LYS A 181 -14.15 4.33 -16.75
C LYS A 181 -14.88 5.63 -16.44
N GLY A 182 -14.49 6.34 -15.38
CA GLY A 182 -15.10 7.63 -15.04
C GLY A 182 -14.86 8.68 -16.12
N VAL A 183 -13.65 8.82 -16.63
CA VAL A 183 -13.35 9.79 -17.71
C VAL A 183 -14.04 9.38 -19.01
N VAL A 184 -14.09 8.10 -19.36
CA VAL A 184 -14.85 7.60 -20.50
C VAL A 184 -16.34 7.93 -20.34
N THR A 185 -16.88 7.85 -19.12
CA THR A 185 -18.29 8.23 -18.84
C THR A 185 -18.52 9.72 -19.05
N ILE A 186 -17.58 10.59 -18.66
CA ILE A 186 -17.65 12.03 -18.91
C ILE A 186 -17.69 12.32 -20.41
N ILE A 187 -16.79 11.71 -21.19
CA ILE A 187 -16.74 11.87 -22.65
C ILE A 187 -18.03 11.33 -23.29
N LYS A 188 -18.46 10.13 -22.88
CA LYS A 188 -19.69 9.52 -23.38
C LYS A 188 -20.90 10.42 -23.13
N TYR A 189 -21.04 10.97 -21.94
CA TYR A 189 -22.16 11.85 -21.61
C TYR A 189 -22.16 13.13 -22.45
N LEU A 190 -20.99 13.72 -22.72
CA LEU A 190 -20.85 14.86 -23.62
C LEU A 190 -21.32 14.53 -25.03
N LEU A 191 -20.94 13.38 -25.57
CA LEU A 191 -21.35 12.93 -26.90
C LEU A 191 -22.84 12.56 -26.94
N GLU A 192 -23.34 11.86 -25.91
CA GLU A 192 -24.74 11.46 -25.81
C GLU A 192 -25.69 12.64 -25.68
N GLY A 193 -25.24 13.77 -25.15
CA GLY A 193 -26.00 15.03 -25.14
C GLY A 193 -26.43 15.46 -26.55
N SER A 194 -25.67 15.07 -27.59
CA SER A 194 -26.09 15.34 -28.99
C SER A 194 -27.29 14.54 -29.47
N LYS A 195 -27.76 13.53 -28.73
CA LYS A 195 -28.98 12.78 -29.02
C LYS A 195 -30.23 13.64 -28.89
N GLU A 196 -30.20 14.65 -28.04
CA GLU A 196 -31.32 15.57 -27.82
C GLU A 196 -31.48 16.58 -28.95
N PHE A 197 -30.47 16.74 -29.83
CA PHE A 197 -30.55 17.61 -31.01
C PHE A 197 -31.15 16.84 -32.19
N ILE A 198 -32.49 16.87 -32.27
CA ILE A 198 -33.29 16.16 -33.28
C ILE A 198 -33.27 16.92 -34.59
N ARG A 199 -33.09 16.24 -35.74
CA ARG A 199 -33.10 16.87 -37.07
C ARG A 199 -34.49 17.38 -37.46
N TRP A 200 -34.55 18.57 -38.07
CA TRP A 200 -35.80 19.19 -38.55
C TRP A 200 -36.12 18.85 -40.00
N CYS A 201 -35.14 18.95 -40.91
CA CYS A 201 -35.37 18.89 -42.35
C CYS A 201 -35.84 17.56 -42.84
N ARG A 202 -35.47 16.50 -42.15
CA ARG A 202 -35.92 15.16 -42.45
C ARG A 202 -37.08 14.73 -41.55
N GLY A 203 -37.48 15.57 -40.61
CA GLY A 203 -38.51 15.24 -39.62
C GLY A 203 -39.90 15.02 -40.18
N SER A 204 -40.30 15.78 -41.23
CA SER A 204 -41.59 15.60 -41.92
C SER A 204 -41.54 14.59 -43.07
N CYS A 205 -40.36 14.28 -43.59
CA CYS A 205 -40.14 13.39 -44.75
C CYS A 205 -39.44 12.09 -44.42
N ILE A 206 -38.98 11.88 -43.18
CA ILE A 206 -38.37 10.62 -42.76
C ILE A 206 -39.46 9.70 -42.22
N PRO A 207 -39.54 8.46 -42.70
CA PRO A 207 -40.35 7.46 -42.06
C PRO A 207 -39.93 7.30 -40.62
N VAL A 208 -40.87 7.49 -39.71
CA VAL A 208 -40.63 7.30 -38.26
C VAL A 208 -40.31 5.81 -38.10
N HIS A 209 -39.05 5.51 -37.74
CA HIS A 209 -38.66 4.15 -37.40
C HIS A 209 -39.26 3.82 -36.05
N GLU A 210 -40.25 2.94 -36.03
CA GLU A 210 -40.85 2.43 -34.81
C GLU A 210 -39.93 1.35 -34.22
N VAL A 211 -39.32 1.63 -33.06
CA VAL A 211 -38.56 0.64 -32.32
C VAL A 211 -39.42 0.11 -31.16
N ARG A 212 -39.71 -1.19 -31.19
CA ARG A 212 -40.38 -1.87 -30.08
C ARG A 212 -39.40 -2.06 -28.91
N VAL A 213 -39.53 -1.23 -27.88
CA VAL A 213 -38.83 -1.40 -26.63
C VAL A 213 -39.82 -1.84 -25.57
N LYS A 214 -39.68 -3.07 -25.04
CA LYS A 214 -40.59 -3.65 -24.02
C LYS A 214 -42.09 -3.61 -24.36
N GLY A 215 -42.45 -3.78 -25.65
CA GLY A 215 -43.83 -3.82 -26.08
C GLY A 215 -44.49 -2.46 -26.39
N GLU A 216 -43.83 -1.34 -26.10
CA GLU A 216 -44.27 -0.02 -26.49
C GLU A 216 -43.56 0.44 -27.77
N ILE A 217 -44.33 0.95 -28.72
CA ILE A 217 -43.85 1.53 -29.97
C ILE A 217 -43.44 2.98 -29.69
N LYS A 218 -42.12 3.24 -29.61
CA LYS A 218 -41.60 4.61 -29.49
C LYS A 218 -41.08 5.11 -30.84
N PRO A 219 -41.52 6.26 -31.33
CA PRO A 219 -40.98 6.84 -32.55
C PRO A 219 -39.54 7.29 -32.31
N VAL A 220 -38.58 6.74 -33.07
CA VAL A 220 -37.18 7.17 -33.03
C VAL A 220 -36.99 8.29 -34.04
N ARG A 221 -36.76 9.50 -33.58
CA ARG A 221 -36.41 10.63 -34.44
C ARG A 221 -34.88 10.65 -34.64
N PRO A 222 -34.38 10.84 -35.89
CA PRO A 222 -32.97 10.92 -36.15
C PRO A 222 -32.38 12.16 -35.48
N SER A 223 -31.30 11.97 -34.77
CA SER A 223 -30.51 13.03 -34.13
C SER A 223 -29.18 13.23 -34.86
N PHE A 224 -28.37 14.23 -34.43
CA PHE A 224 -27.04 14.44 -34.94
C PHE A 224 -26.02 13.41 -34.42
N PHE A 225 -26.35 12.66 -33.40
CA PHE A 225 -25.44 11.77 -32.68
C PHE A 225 -24.70 10.79 -33.58
N ASP A 226 -25.43 10.04 -34.43
CA ASP A 226 -24.85 8.98 -35.27
C ASP A 226 -23.81 9.51 -36.27
N ASP A 227 -24.01 10.73 -36.76
CA ASP A 227 -23.04 11.35 -37.66
C ASP A 227 -21.82 11.90 -36.89
N LEU A 228 -22.06 12.48 -35.71
CA LEU A 228 -21.02 13.07 -34.88
C LEU A 228 -20.02 12.05 -34.39
N ILE A 229 -20.45 10.87 -33.90
CA ILE A 229 -19.56 9.83 -33.40
C ILE A 229 -18.67 9.19 -34.46
N ARG A 230 -19.01 9.35 -35.74
CA ARG A 230 -18.24 8.84 -36.89
C ARG A 230 -17.26 9.84 -37.45
N LEU A 231 -17.30 11.10 -37.00
CA LEU A 231 -16.36 12.11 -37.48
C LEU A 231 -14.93 11.81 -37.00
N PRO A 232 -13.97 11.63 -37.91
CA PRO A 232 -12.60 11.28 -37.54
C PRO A 232 -11.99 12.30 -36.56
N GLU A 233 -12.26 13.58 -36.75
CA GLU A 233 -11.74 14.63 -35.88
C GLU A 233 -12.23 14.52 -34.42
N ILE A 234 -13.44 14.03 -34.19
CA ILE A 234 -13.96 13.80 -32.83
C ILE A 234 -13.34 12.54 -32.25
N VAL A 235 -13.23 11.45 -33.05
CA VAL A 235 -12.60 10.20 -32.65
C VAL A 235 -11.14 10.43 -32.24
N ASP A 236 -10.40 11.21 -33.04
CA ASP A 236 -9.01 11.53 -32.76
C ASP A 236 -8.86 12.31 -31.44
N LYS A 237 -9.73 13.29 -31.18
CA LYS A 237 -9.72 14.07 -29.92
C LYS A 237 -10.06 13.19 -28.71
N VAL A 238 -11.05 12.32 -28.81
CA VAL A 238 -11.38 11.35 -27.76
C VAL A 238 -10.19 10.43 -27.48
N SER A 239 -9.57 9.91 -28.53
CA SER A 239 -8.37 9.07 -28.40
C SER A 239 -7.21 9.82 -27.73
N LEU A 240 -7.02 11.10 -28.04
CA LEU A 240 -5.98 11.95 -27.48
C LEU A 240 -6.18 12.12 -25.95
N VAL A 241 -7.42 12.40 -25.50
CA VAL A 241 -7.73 12.52 -24.06
C VAL A 241 -7.48 11.21 -23.35
N GLN A 242 -7.93 10.08 -23.92
CA GLN A 242 -7.72 8.75 -23.33
C GLN A 242 -6.23 8.39 -23.22
N THR A 243 -5.45 8.64 -24.29
CA THR A 243 -4.01 8.36 -24.31
C THR A 243 -3.27 9.20 -23.29
N SER A 244 -3.62 10.48 -23.13
CA SER A 244 -3.02 11.36 -22.11
C SER A 244 -3.27 10.84 -20.70
N LEU A 245 -4.48 10.38 -20.41
CA LEU A 245 -4.81 9.81 -19.11
C LEU A 245 -4.08 8.49 -18.85
N VAL A 246 -4.03 7.59 -19.85
CA VAL A 246 -3.30 6.32 -19.75
C VAL A 246 -1.83 6.57 -19.44
N LYS A 247 -1.20 7.50 -20.15
CA LYS A 247 0.19 7.89 -19.88
C LYS A 247 0.38 8.39 -18.45
N THR A 248 -0.52 9.22 -17.94
CA THR A 248 -0.46 9.71 -16.55
C THR A 248 -0.56 8.56 -15.55
N LEU A 249 -1.43 7.57 -15.80
CA LEU A 249 -1.58 6.39 -14.94
C LEU A 249 -0.34 5.47 -15.02
N GLU A 250 0.28 5.33 -16.19
CA GLU A 250 1.55 4.61 -16.36
C GLU A 250 2.69 5.28 -15.57
N ASP A 251 2.76 6.61 -15.58
CA ASP A 251 3.73 7.38 -14.77
C ASP A 251 3.52 7.12 -13.27
N VAL A 252 2.27 7.07 -12.81
CA VAL A 252 1.92 6.70 -11.42
C VAL A 252 2.38 5.27 -11.12
N GLN A 253 2.07 4.30 -11.97
CA GLN A 253 2.50 2.91 -11.79
C GLN A 253 4.03 2.75 -11.75
N SER A 254 4.73 3.45 -12.62
CA SER A 254 6.19 3.49 -12.62
C SER A 254 6.72 3.98 -11.26
N TYR A 255 6.13 5.06 -10.75
CA TYR A 255 6.48 5.59 -9.42
C TYR A 255 6.15 4.60 -8.30
N LEU A 256 4.98 3.95 -8.33
CA LEU A 256 4.60 2.93 -7.34
C LEU A 256 5.58 1.74 -7.36
N GLY A 257 6.23 1.50 -8.50
CA GLY A 257 7.34 0.54 -8.61
C GLY A 257 8.49 0.82 -7.64
N SER A 258 8.74 2.08 -7.29
CA SER A 258 9.78 2.47 -6.32
C SER A 258 9.50 2.00 -4.89
N TRP A 259 8.24 1.71 -4.56
CA TRP A 259 7.82 1.19 -3.25
C TRP A 259 8.02 -0.32 -3.11
N LYS A 260 8.36 -1.03 -4.21
CA LYS A 260 8.68 -2.47 -4.19
C LYS A 260 9.90 -2.79 -3.32
N THR A 261 10.78 -1.81 -3.07
CA THR A 261 11.93 -1.95 -2.16
C THR A 261 11.50 -2.34 -0.74
N TYR A 262 10.31 -1.92 -0.31
CA TYR A 262 9.75 -2.23 1.01
C TYR A 262 8.95 -3.54 1.05
N LYS A 263 8.86 -4.29 -0.07
CA LYS A 263 8.03 -5.50 -0.21
C LYS A 263 8.29 -6.55 0.87
N ASN A 264 9.51 -6.64 1.34
CA ASN A 264 9.89 -7.62 2.37
C ASN A 264 9.22 -7.37 3.72
N LEU A 265 8.77 -6.13 4.01
CA LEU A 265 8.10 -5.80 5.27
C LEU A 265 6.77 -6.54 5.45
N TRP A 266 6.01 -6.73 4.36
CA TRP A 266 4.68 -7.34 4.41
C TRP A 266 4.59 -8.71 3.73
N LYS A 267 5.59 -9.09 2.92
CA LYS A 267 5.59 -10.37 2.20
C LYS A 267 5.82 -11.56 3.13
N PHE A 268 6.68 -11.39 4.14
CA PHE A 268 7.07 -12.49 5.02
C PHE A 268 6.19 -12.56 6.26
N ASN A 269 5.84 -13.79 6.64
CA ASN A 269 5.19 -14.05 7.92
C ASN A 269 6.21 -13.79 9.05
N LYS A 270 5.89 -12.79 9.90
CA LYS A 270 6.78 -12.36 10.99
C LYS A 270 7.12 -13.51 11.94
N ARG A 271 6.12 -14.31 12.34
CA ARG A 271 6.32 -15.43 13.28
C ARG A 271 7.28 -16.44 12.72
N GLU A 272 7.00 -16.99 11.54
CA GLU A 272 7.86 -17.99 10.91
C GLU A 272 9.29 -17.50 10.66
N THR A 273 9.43 -16.22 10.30
CA THR A 273 10.76 -15.64 10.06
C THR A 273 11.52 -15.45 11.37
N CYS A 274 10.82 -15.08 12.44
CA CYS A 274 11.36 -14.95 13.77
C CYS A 274 11.77 -16.30 14.34
N ASP A 275 10.96 -17.35 14.16
CA ASP A 275 11.27 -18.72 14.62
C ASP A 275 12.52 -19.26 13.92
N LYS A 276 12.59 -19.10 12.59
CA LYS A 276 13.80 -19.46 11.82
C LYS A 276 15.05 -18.67 12.21
N PHE A 277 14.86 -17.43 12.67
CA PHE A 277 15.96 -16.63 13.19
C PHE A 277 16.47 -17.17 14.51
N LEU A 278 15.56 -17.57 15.42
CA LEU A 278 15.91 -18.17 16.71
C LEU A 278 16.61 -19.54 16.55
N GLU A 279 16.21 -20.38 15.58
CA GLU A 279 16.85 -21.65 15.30
C GLU A 279 18.37 -21.53 15.04
N ARG A 280 18.80 -20.39 14.50
CA ARG A 280 20.21 -20.08 14.23
C ARG A 280 21.01 -19.66 15.48
N ARG A 281 20.37 -19.56 16.65
CA ARG A 281 20.95 -19.06 17.90
C ARG A 281 21.65 -17.71 17.71
N PRO A 282 20.89 -16.66 17.38
CA PRO A 282 21.45 -15.35 17.05
C PRO A 282 22.14 -14.72 18.28
N SER A 283 23.28 -14.08 18.04
CA SER A 283 23.99 -13.24 19.01
C SER A 283 23.25 -11.92 19.24
N CYS A 284 23.64 -11.15 20.26
CA CYS A 284 23.14 -9.81 20.50
C CYS A 284 23.37 -8.88 19.29
N VAL A 285 24.51 -9.04 18.60
CA VAL A 285 24.87 -8.28 17.40
C VAL A 285 23.90 -8.56 16.25
N ASP A 286 23.52 -9.83 16.04
CA ASP A 286 22.56 -10.20 14.98
C ASP A 286 21.17 -9.57 15.22
N PHE A 287 20.75 -9.46 16.49
CA PHE A 287 19.53 -8.75 16.85
C PHE A 287 19.66 -7.24 16.61
N ASP A 288 20.79 -6.64 17.01
CA ASP A 288 21.04 -5.21 16.84
C ASP A 288 21.05 -4.84 15.34
N GLU A 289 21.73 -5.62 14.49
CA GLU A 289 21.73 -5.42 13.05
C GLU A 289 20.31 -5.45 12.45
N LYS A 290 19.45 -6.36 12.90
CA LYS A 290 18.07 -6.45 12.44
C LYS A 290 17.20 -5.30 12.94
N LEU A 291 17.32 -4.95 14.21
CA LEU A 291 16.60 -3.83 14.82
C LEU A 291 17.01 -2.51 14.16
N LEU A 292 18.32 -2.31 13.93
CA LEU A 292 18.85 -1.15 13.22
C LEU A 292 18.32 -1.09 11.78
N TYR A 293 18.32 -2.20 11.07
CA TYR A 293 17.77 -2.27 9.71
C TYR A 293 16.31 -1.78 9.65
N TYR A 294 15.42 -2.28 10.53
CA TYR A 294 14.03 -1.86 10.55
C TYR A 294 13.87 -0.42 11.04
N SER A 295 14.66 0.05 11.97
CA SER A 295 14.66 1.45 12.43
C SER A 295 15.08 2.41 11.31
N LEU A 296 16.08 2.05 10.50
CA LEU A 296 16.49 2.81 9.32
C LEU A 296 15.39 2.83 8.25
N LEU A 297 14.72 1.70 8.02
CA LEU A 297 13.56 1.65 7.11
C LEU A 297 12.42 2.54 7.61
N GLU A 298 12.12 2.52 8.90
CA GLU A 298 11.11 3.40 9.50
C GLU A 298 11.42 4.87 9.21
N ARG A 299 12.68 5.27 9.43
CA ARG A 299 13.14 6.63 9.15
C ARG A 299 13.04 6.97 7.67
N GLN A 300 13.48 6.09 6.77
CA GLN A 300 13.37 6.29 5.33
C GLN A 300 11.91 6.47 4.87
N VAL A 301 10.98 5.68 5.41
CA VAL A 301 9.54 5.80 5.11
C VAL A 301 8.99 7.13 5.64
N ARG A 302 9.40 7.58 6.82
CA ARG A 302 8.98 8.89 7.38
C ARG A 302 9.46 10.06 6.54
N GLU A 303 10.69 10.01 6.02
CA GLU A 303 11.33 11.06 5.21
C GLU A 303 10.75 11.13 3.78
N ARG A 304 10.05 10.09 3.28
CA ARG A 304 9.41 10.12 1.97
C ARG A 304 8.31 11.18 1.90
N GLU A 305 8.10 11.71 0.68
CA GLU A 305 7.05 12.66 0.35
C GLU A 305 5.67 12.17 0.83
N GLN A 306 4.80 13.10 1.17
CA GLN A 306 3.42 12.79 1.58
C GLN A 306 2.45 12.83 0.40
N ASN A 307 2.73 13.72 -0.56
CA ASN A 307 1.94 13.92 -1.76
C ASN A 307 2.87 14.01 -2.96
N ARG A 308 2.42 13.50 -4.11
CA ARG A 308 3.10 13.67 -5.38
C ARG A 308 2.11 13.94 -6.50
N VAL A 309 2.39 14.99 -7.28
CA VAL A 309 1.55 15.42 -8.40
C VAL A 309 2.00 14.72 -9.68
N PHE A 310 1.04 14.20 -10.44
CA PHE A 310 1.20 13.61 -11.76
C PHE A 310 0.16 14.25 -12.69
N SER A 311 0.55 15.21 -13.51
CA SER A 311 -0.36 15.94 -14.37
C SER A 311 -1.65 16.35 -13.64
N CYS A 312 -2.79 15.81 -14.02
CA CYS A 312 -4.11 16.14 -13.47
C CYS A 312 -4.44 15.48 -12.11
N LEU A 313 -3.63 14.58 -11.60
CA LEU A 313 -3.91 13.87 -10.35
C LEU A 313 -2.81 14.05 -9.30
N GLU A 314 -3.19 14.02 -8.03
CA GLU A 314 -2.28 13.99 -6.90
C GLU A 314 -2.38 12.65 -6.17
N ALA A 315 -1.25 11.96 -6.08
CA ALA A 315 -1.14 10.75 -5.30
C ALA A 315 -0.86 11.08 -3.83
N PHE A 316 -1.77 10.70 -2.95
CA PHE A 316 -1.64 10.81 -1.50
C PHE A 316 -1.04 9.53 -0.93
N LEU A 317 0.15 9.65 -0.38
CA LEU A 317 0.95 8.53 0.10
C LEU A 317 0.78 8.28 1.61
N GLY A 318 -0.06 9.05 2.29
CA GLY A 318 -0.32 8.88 3.73
C GLY A 318 -0.68 7.44 4.12
N PRO A 319 -1.72 6.83 3.53
CA PRO A 319 -2.18 5.51 3.91
C PRO A 319 -1.13 4.40 3.76
N ILE A 320 -0.34 4.44 2.68
CA ILE A 320 0.75 3.47 2.50
C ILE A 320 1.87 3.71 3.51
N LYS A 321 2.25 4.97 3.76
CA LYS A 321 3.26 5.31 4.78
C LYS A 321 2.85 4.81 6.15
N ASP A 322 1.61 5.08 6.56
CA ASP A 322 1.08 4.63 7.87
C ASP A 322 1.05 3.10 7.98
N THR A 323 0.75 2.43 6.89
CA THR A 323 0.78 0.96 6.85
C THR A 323 2.20 0.43 6.97
N LEU A 324 3.16 1.00 6.22
CA LEU A 324 4.56 0.60 6.29
C LEU A 324 5.18 0.90 7.66
N LEU A 325 4.85 2.04 8.27
CA LEU A 325 5.31 2.38 9.62
C LEU A 325 4.77 1.38 10.66
N ARG A 326 3.51 0.98 10.56
CA ARG A 326 2.94 -0.07 11.42
C ARG A 326 3.65 -1.41 11.22
N GLU A 327 3.92 -1.79 9.97
CA GLU A 327 4.64 -3.02 9.64
C GLU A 327 6.07 -3.02 10.20
N THR A 328 6.82 -1.92 10.05
CA THR A 328 8.18 -1.79 10.62
C THR A 328 8.17 -1.84 12.14
N GLN A 329 7.23 -1.15 12.79
CA GLN A 329 7.07 -1.18 14.24
C GLN A 329 6.71 -2.58 14.76
N GLN A 330 5.86 -3.33 14.04
CA GLN A 330 5.56 -4.72 14.39
C GLN A 330 6.78 -5.63 14.26
N TRP A 331 7.66 -5.43 13.27
CA TRP A 331 8.93 -6.16 13.17
C TRP A 331 9.85 -5.85 14.34
N ILE A 332 10.02 -4.57 14.70
CA ILE A 332 10.82 -4.12 15.83
C ILE A 332 10.28 -4.73 17.13
N GLN A 333 8.96 -4.69 17.34
CA GLN A 333 8.32 -5.28 18.52
C GLN A 333 8.45 -6.80 18.57
N CYS A 334 8.33 -7.49 17.43
CA CYS A 334 8.48 -8.93 17.36
C CYS A 334 9.90 -9.35 17.73
N LEU A 335 10.92 -8.74 17.12
CA LEU A 335 12.32 -9.00 17.41
C LEU A 335 12.69 -8.61 18.85
N GLY A 336 12.16 -7.50 19.34
CA GLY A 336 12.35 -7.05 20.72
C GLY A 336 11.81 -8.04 21.75
N LYS A 337 10.61 -8.57 21.55
CA LYS A 337 10.04 -9.61 22.42
C LYS A 337 10.87 -10.89 22.43
N LEU A 338 11.41 -11.28 21.26
CA LEU A 338 12.27 -12.45 21.18
C LEU A 338 13.60 -12.22 21.94
N LEU A 339 14.20 -11.06 21.76
CA LEU A 339 15.44 -10.70 22.48
C LEU A 339 15.19 -10.64 23.99
N GLU A 340 14.06 -10.07 24.42
CA GLU A 340 13.65 -10.05 25.83
C GLU A 340 13.46 -11.44 26.40
N GLN A 341 12.75 -12.31 25.69
CA GLN A 341 12.53 -13.71 26.12
C GLN A 341 13.85 -14.48 26.25
N THR A 342 14.75 -14.32 25.28
CA THR A 342 16.06 -14.96 25.30
C THR A 342 16.90 -14.42 26.46
N ALA A 343 16.95 -13.09 26.63
CA ALA A 343 17.66 -12.47 27.74
C ALA A 343 17.11 -12.91 29.11
N LYS A 344 15.79 -13.02 29.24
CA LYS A 344 15.11 -13.45 30.47
C LYS A 344 15.44 -14.92 30.79
N GLN A 345 15.42 -15.81 29.80
CA GLN A 345 15.77 -17.23 29.99
C GLN A 345 17.22 -17.39 30.41
N GLU A 346 18.16 -16.70 29.77
CA GLU A 346 19.57 -16.75 30.11
C GLU A 346 19.85 -16.14 31.47
N LEU A 347 19.20 -15.01 31.81
CA LEU A 347 19.28 -14.39 33.12
C LEU A 347 18.82 -15.36 34.21
N GLN A 348 17.68 -16.00 34.01
CA GLN A 348 17.13 -16.97 34.96
C GLN A 348 18.02 -18.19 35.13
N THR A 349 18.55 -18.73 34.01
CA THR A 349 19.47 -19.86 34.02
C THR A 349 20.76 -19.52 34.78
N LEU A 350 21.32 -18.31 34.52
CA LEU A 350 22.53 -17.89 35.21
C LEU A 350 22.28 -17.67 36.70
N ILE A 351 21.17 -17.03 37.09
CA ILE A 351 20.79 -16.84 38.49
C ILE A 351 20.67 -18.20 39.20
N THR A 352 19.99 -19.18 38.62
CA THR A 352 19.81 -20.50 39.19
C THR A 352 21.16 -21.24 39.36
N ASN A 353 22.05 -21.12 38.37
CA ASN A 353 23.40 -21.67 38.44
C ASN A 353 24.23 -21.02 39.54
N LEU A 354 24.17 -19.69 39.65
CA LEU A 354 24.86 -18.94 40.72
C LEU A 354 24.33 -19.32 42.12
N ASP A 355 23.02 -19.51 42.29
CA ASP A 355 22.41 -19.96 43.54
C ASP A 355 22.88 -21.35 43.90
N SER A 356 22.96 -22.27 42.96
CA SER A 356 23.48 -23.63 43.16
C SER A 356 24.96 -23.61 43.59
N LEU A 357 25.81 -22.80 42.90
CA LEU A 357 27.22 -22.66 43.25
C LEU A 357 27.39 -22.01 44.62
N GLU A 358 26.61 -21.03 44.98
CA GLU A 358 26.65 -20.35 46.30
C GLU A 358 26.20 -21.30 47.42
N GLY A 359 25.17 -22.14 47.12
CA GLY A 359 24.67 -23.15 48.07
C GLY A 359 25.67 -24.28 48.38
N ASN A 360 26.52 -24.63 47.38
CA ASN A 360 27.55 -25.67 47.55
C ASN A 360 28.81 -25.19 48.33
N LEU A 361 28.95 -23.88 48.57
CA LEU A 361 30.03 -23.30 49.35
C LEU A 361 29.74 -23.30 50.86
N ILE A 362 29.49 -24.49 51.41
CA ILE A 362 29.26 -24.69 52.85
C ILE A 362 30.52 -25.29 53.49
N TYR A 363 30.79 -24.98 54.79
CA TYR A 363 31.91 -25.55 55.48
C TYR A 363 31.69 -27.08 55.71
N PRO A 364 32.60 -27.96 55.20
CA PRO A 364 32.40 -29.40 55.24
C PRO A 364 32.60 -29.95 56.65
N LYS A 365 31.71 -30.89 57.02
CA LYS A 365 31.80 -31.63 58.27
C LYS A 365 32.47 -32.99 58.10
N ASN A 366 32.35 -33.61 56.92
CA ASN A 366 32.79 -34.95 56.60
C ASN A 366 33.69 -34.96 55.33
N GLY A 367 34.41 -36.07 55.08
CA GLY A 367 35.29 -36.20 53.91
C GLY A 367 34.56 -36.13 52.57
N GLU A 368 33.32 -36.64 52.46
CA GLU A 368 32.48 -36.55 51.26
C GLU A 368 31.98 -35.15 50.98
N GLU A 369 31.63 -34.37 52.05
CA GLU A 369 31.28 -33.00 51.95
C GLU A 369 32.51 -32.14 51.54
N LEU A 370 33.73 -32.53 51.98
CA LEU A 370 34.97 -31.86 51.59
C LEU A 370 35.21 -32.00 50.09
N GLU A 371 35.02 -33.18 49.52
CA GLU A 371 35.14 -33.42 48.07
C GLU A 371 34.18 -32.57 47.28
N SER A 372 32.89 -32.53 47.64
CA SER A 372 31.88 -31.71 47.00
C SER A 372 32.20 -30.23 47.03
N VAL A 373 32.71 -29.71 48.16
CA VAL A 373 33.12 -28.31 48.31
C VAL A 373 34.36 -27.99 47.47
N LEU A 374 35.37 -28.84 47.45
CA LEU A 374 36.55 -28.66 46.60
C LEU A 374 36.22 -28.70 45.13
N GLN A 375 35.29 -29.56 44.71
CA GLN A 375 34.78 -29.65 43.34
C GLN A 375 34.01 -28.35 42.97
N ALA A 376 33.17 -27.87 43.87
CA ALA A 376 32.46 -26.57 43.67
C ALA A 376 33.44 -25.40 43.51
N ILE A 377 34.51 -25.34 44.36
CA ILE A 377 35.54 -24.30 44.24
C ILE A 377 36.27 -24.41 42.88
N SER A 378 36.66 -25.61 42.50
CA SER A 378 37.32 -25.85 41.21
C SER A 378 36.42 -25.44 40.03
N THR A 379 35.12 -25.76 40.09
CA THR A 379 34.11 -25.38 39.09
C THR A 379 33.98 -23.85 39.02
N ILE A 380 33.87 -23.16 40.15
CA ILE A 380 33.80 -21.68 40.20
C ILE A 380 35.03 -21.04 39.56
N TRP A 381 36.20 -21.53 39.84
CA TRP A 381 37.44 -20.96 39.28
C TRP A 381 37.59 -21.28 37.79
N GLY A 382 37.22 -22.49 37.35
CA GLY A 382 37.23 -22.91 35.95
C GLY A 382 36.20 -22.16 35.09
N MET A 383 35.04 -21.84 35.68
CA MET A 383 33.97 -21.11 35.00
C MET A 383 34.06 -19.59 35.07
N SER A 384 35.07 -19.04 35.72
CA SER A 384 35.18 -17.59 35.99
C SER A 384 35.02 -16.76 34.73
N LEU A 385 35.77 -17.09 33.68
CA LEU A 385 35.69 -16.33 32.40
C LEU A 385 34.34 -16.51 31.69
N SER A 386 33.82 -17.72 31.67
CA SER A 386 32.54 -18.01 30.98
C SER A 386 31.36 -17.29 31.63
N VAL A 387 31.30 -17.25 32.96
CA VAL A 387 30.28 -16.51 33.71
C VAL A 387 30.40 -15.00 33.45
N GLU A 388 31.63 -14.46 33.40
CA GLU A 388 31.87 -13.06 33.09
C GLU A 388 31.42 -12.68 31.69
N ILE A 389 31.64 -13.51 30.70
CA ILE A 389 31.14 -13.32 29.32
C ILE A 389 29.61 -13.36 29.32
N THR A 390 29.02 -14.39 29.93
CA THR A 390 27.55 -14.58 29.92
C THR A 390 26.83 -13.39 30.57
N TYR A 391 27.23 -12.90 31.73
CA TYR A 391 26.52 -11.77 32.33
C TYR A 391 26.70 -10.48 31.54
N ARG A 392 27.81 -10.29 30.85
CA ARG A 392 28.02 -9.13 29.96
C ARG A 392 27.13 -9.24 28.72
N GLU A 393 26.99 -10.43 28.11
CA GLU A 393 26.07 -10.65 27.01
C GLU A 393 24.63 -10.37 27.41
N ILE A 394 24.20 -10.81 28.60
CA ILE A 394 22.87 -10.51 29.14
C ILE A 394 22.70 -9.00 29.34
N GLU A 395 23.69 -8.31 29.88
CA GLU A 395 23.65 -6.86 30.08
C GLU A 395 23.54 -6.10 28.76
N GLU A 396 24.31 -6.51 27.72
CA GLU A 396 24.25 -5.91 26.39
C GLU A 396 22.87 -6.15 25.72
N ARG A 397 22.24 -7.31 25.88
CA ARG A 397 20.88 -7.55 25.37
C ARG A 397 19.86 -6.60 26.00
N TYR A 398 19.90 -6.39 27.31
CA TYR A 398 19.02 -5.43 27.97
C TYR A 398 19.33 -3.97 27.56
N ARG A 399 20.60 -3.64 27.34
CA ARG A 399 21.01 -2.34 26.82
C ARG A 399 20.48 -2.10 25.41
N THR A 400 20.60 -3.08 24.51
CA THR A 400 20.04 -3.04 23.16
C THR A 400 18.53 -2.82 23.19
N LEU A 401 17.80 -3.56 24.03
CA LEU A 401 16.35 -3.36 24.21
C LEU A 401 16.03 -1.93 24.66
N GLN A 402 16.79 -1.36 25.60
CA GLN A 402 16.59 0.02 26.05
C GLN A 402 16.87 1.05 24.95
N MET A 403 17.90 0.82 24.15
CA MET A 403 18.31 1.72 23.06
C MET A 403 17.22 1.87 21.99
N TYR A 404 16.46 0.79 21.72
CA TYR A 404 15.33 0.82 20.78
C TYR A 404 13.98 1.17 21.44
N GLY A 405 13.98 1.59 22.71
CA GLY A 405 12.79 2.04 23.42
C GLY A 405 11.73 0.96 23.60
N LEU A 406 12.15 -0.30 23.74
CA LEU A 406 11.24 -1.43 23.94
C LEU A 406 10.87 -1.54 25.42
N ASP A 407 9.62 -1.91 25.69
CA ASP A 407 9.15 -2.09 27.05
C ASP A 407 9.84 -3.29 27.72
N ILE A 408 10.51 -3.03 28.85
CA ILE A 408 11.25 -4.02 29.62
C ILE A 408 10.82 -3.89 31.08
N GLU A 409 10.66 -5.01 31.74
CA GLU A 409 10.37 -5.06 33.16
C GLU A 409 11.58 -4.55 33.98
N LYS A 410 11.39 -3.51 34.75
CA LYS A 410 12.47 -2.84 35.53
C LYS A 410 13.22 -3.81 36.46
N THR A 411 12.50 -4.78 37.02
CA THR A 411 13.07 -5.82 37.89
C THR A 411 14.12 -6.69 37.20
N GLN A 412 13.94 -7.00 35.90
CA GLN A 412 14.86 -7.76 35.10
C GLN A 412 16.16 -6.98 34.81
N VAL A 413 16.03 -5.70 34.50
CA VAL A 413 17.17 -4.82 34.26
C VAL A 413 17.99 -4.63 35.56
N GLU A 414 17.34 -4.47 36.70
CA GLU A 414 18.03 -4.36 38.01
C GLU A 414 18.71 -5.66 38.36
N SER A 415 18.06 -6.81 38.13
CA SER A 415 18.65 -8.13 38.34
C SER A 415 19.88 -8.35 37.48
N SER A 416 19.84 -8.00 36.18
CA SER A 416 20.97 -8.08 35.26
C SER A 416 22.14 -7.23 35.75
N ARG A 417 21.89 -5.99 36.14
CA ARG A 417 22.93 -5.06 36.65
C ARG A 417 23.56 -5.54 37.98
N SER A 418 22.85 -6.35 38.76
CA SER A 418 23.35 -6.89 40.01
C SER A 418 24.28 -8.12 39.83
N LEU A 419 24.26 -8.78 38.65
CA LEU A 419 25.03 -9.98 38.41
C LEU A 419 26.54 -9.86 38.63
N PRO A 420 27.25 -8.80 38.18
CA PRO A 420 28.67 -8.63 38.42
C PRO A 420 29.02 -8.57 39.91
N ALA A 421 28.22 -7.85 40.69
CA ALA A 421 28.41 -7.73 42.15
C ALA A 421 28.17 -9.06 42.84
N ARG A 422 27.14 -9.81 42.41
CA ARG A 422 26.81 -11.13 42.93
C ARG A 422 27.91 -12.14 42.63
N TRP A 423 28.39 -12.19 41.36
CA TRP A 423 29.49 -13.05 40.98
C TRP A 423 30.75 -12.78 41.77
N ASN A 424 31.14 -11.52 41.90
CA ASN A 424 32.31 -11.12 42.70
C ASN A 424 32.19 -11.57 44.16
N ARG A 425 30.99 -11.52 44.75
CA ARG A 425 30.72 -12.02 46.09
C ARG A 425 30.94 -13.53 46.19
N ILE A 426 30.42 -14.30 45.25
CA ILE A 426 30.56 -15.78 45.20
C ILE A 426 32.05 -16.16 45.02
N PHE A 427 32.71 -15.47 44.08
CA PHE A 427 34.16 -15.71 43.83
C PHE A 427 35.03 -15.40 45.05
N LYS A 428 34.73 -14.32 45.76
CA LYS A 428 35.42 -13.96 47.01
C LYS A 428 35.15 -15.01 48.10
N LYS A 429 33.87 -15.42 48.28
CA LYS A 429 33.47 -16.48 49.21
C LYS A 429 34.17 -17.80 48.90
N SER A 430 34.31 -18.16 47.61
CA SER A 430 35.04 -19.40 47.23
C SER A 430 36.51 -19.39 47.68
N LYS A 431 37.19 -18.24 47.56
CA LYS A 431 38.56 -18.07 48.07
C LYS A 431 38.62 -18.15 49.58
N GLU A 432 37.72 -17.55 50.31
CA GLU A 432 37.62 -17.63 51.76
C GLU A 432 37.39 -19.06 52.24
N VAL A 433 36.46 -19.77 51.61
CA VAL A 433 36.16 -21.19 51.91
C VAL A 433 37.38 -22.06 51.58
N HIS A 434 38.05 -21.86 50.43
CA HIS A 434 39.24 -22.57 50.06
C HIS A 434 40.34 -22.45 51.11
N PHE A 435 40.62 -21.22 51.59
CA PHE A 435 41.60 -20.98 52.64
C PHE A 435 41.25 -21.70 53.96
N ARG A 436 39.98 -21.69 54.35
CA ARG A 436 39.52 -22.38 55.58
C ARG A 436 39.56 -23.88 55.47
N VAL A 437 39.39 -24.45 54.30
CA VAL A 437 39.30 -25.88 54.05
C VAL A 437 40.69 -26.49 53.79
N THR A 438 41.71 -25.68 53.44
CA THR A 438 43.08 -26.17 53.20
C THR A 438 43.64 -27.01 54.33
N PRO A 439 43.56 -26.66 55.61
CA PRO A 439 44.07 -27.47 56.69
C PRO A 439 43.35 -28.86 56.81
N LEU A 440 42.05 -28.87 56.53
CA LEU A 440 41.28 -30.11 56.49
C LEU A 440 41.69 -30.99 55.30
N LYS A 441 41.91 -30.42 54.15
CA LYS A 441 42.43 -31.12 52.95
C LYS A 441 43.77 -31.76 53.26
N ASP A 442 44.70 -31.02 53.89
CA ASP A 442 46.03 -31.56 54.25
C ASP A 442 45.91 -32.74 55.24
N LYS A 443 45.04 -32.58 56.26
CA LYS A 443 44.77 -33.68 57.20
C LYS A 443 44.23 -34.93 56.52
N TYR A 444 43.24 -34.80 55.64
CA TYR A 444 42.70 -35.98 54.94
C TYR A 444 43.69 -36.53 53.90
N THR A 445 44.53 -35.67 53.29
CA THR A 445 45.61 -36.12 52.41
C THR A 445 46.62 -37.00 53.17
N GLU A 446 47.03 -36.61 54.40
CA GLU A 446 47.90 -37.40 55.23
C GLU A 446 47.25 -38.73 55.68
N ILE A 447 45.95 -38.69 56.05
CA ILE A 447 45.23 -39.93 56.40
C ILE A 447 45.18 -40.87 55.18
N THR A 448 44.90 -40.35 53.99
CA THR A 448 44.86 -41.17 52.76
C THR A 448 46.22 -41.72 52.40
N LYS A 449 47.30 -40.91 52.51
CA LYS A 449 48.68 -41.40 52.33
C LYS A 449 49.03 -42.54 53.30
N MET A 450 48.66 -42.38 54.57
CA MET A 450 48.89 -43.42 55.57
C MET A 450 48.07 -44.72 55.26
N GLN A 451 46.84 -44.56 54.77
CA GLN A 451 46.02 -45.69 54.34
C GLN A 451 46.61 -46.42 53.12
N ILE A 452 47.10 -45.65 52.14
CA ILE A 452 47.77 -46.22 50.95
C ILE A 452 49.06 -46.91 51.36
N LEU A 453 49.89 -46.39 52.22
CA LEU A 453 51.09 -47.01 52.72
C LEU A 453 50.78 -48.31 53.50
N LYS A 454 49.74 -48.31 54.32
CA LYS A 454 49.29 -49.53 55.01
C LYS A 454 48.79 -50.56 53.99
N PHE A 455 48.04 -50.17 53.01
CA PHE A 455 47.56 -51.06 51.94
C PHE A 455 48.73 -51.69 51.14
N LEU A 456 49.68 -50.82 50.73
CA LEU A 456 50.89 -51.28 50.03
C LEU A 456 51.66 -52.36 50.88
N LYS A 457 51.83 -52.12 52.18
CA LYS A 457 52.41 -53.09 53.07
C LYS A 457 51.61 -54.41 53.17
N GLU A 458 50.31 -54.33 53.17
CA GLU A 458 49.43 -55.50 53.14
C GLU A 458 49.55 -56.28 51.83
N VAL A 459 49.69 -55.55 50.70
CA VAL A 459 49.92 -56.19 49.37
C VAL A 459 51.30 -56.84 49.33
N ASP A 460 52.36 -56.18 49.78
CA ASP A 460 53.71 -56.75 49.86
C ASP A 460 53.78 -57.94 50.76
N ASN A 461 53.11 -57.92 51.90
CA ASN A 461 53.00 -59.03 52.78
C ASN A 461 52.26 -60.26 52.16
N LEU A 462 51.25 -60.00 51.37
CA LEU A 462 50.53 -61.06 50.63
C LEU A 462 51.37 -61.58 49.49
N GLU A 463 52.09 -60.76 48.81
CA GLU A 463 53.03 -61.17 47.76
C GLU A 463 54.14 -62.04 48.36
N CYS A 464 54.75 -61.64 49.45
CA CYS A 464 55.75 -62.44 50.16
C CYS A 464 55.18 -63.81 50.65
N LYS A 465 53.95 -63.78 51.20
CA LYS A 465 53.28 -65.06 51.61
C LYS A 465 52.95 -65.95 50.43
N PHE A 466 52.59 -65.38 49.31
CA PHE A 466 52.29 -66.15 48.10
C PHE A 466 53.53 -66.79 47.51
N TYR A 467 54.65 -66.10 47.51
CA TYR A 467 55.93 -66.69 47.05
C TYR A 467 56.57 -67.69 48.05
N SER A 468 56.40 -67.45 49.33
CA SER A 468 57.02 -68.32 50.35
C SER A 468 56.23 -69.55 50.74
N ALA A 469 54.91 -69.48 50.78
CA ALA A 469 53.96 -70.48 51.21
C ALA A 469 52.73 -70.63 50.32
N GLY A 470 52.81 -70.22 49.04
CA GLY A 470 51.71 -70.28 48.07
C GLY A 470 51.59 -71.67 47.39
N PRO A 471 50.61 -71.76 46.48
CA PRO A 471 50.25 -73.04 45.86
C PRO A 471 51.35 -73.70 45.01
N GLY A 472 52.53 -73.06 44.79
CA GLY A 472 53.69 -73.55 44.06
C GLY A 472 54.87 -73.88 44.94
N SER A 473 54.77 -73.82 46.28
CA SER A 473 55.88 -74.09 47.18
C SER A 473 56.20 -75.59 47.23
N VAL A 474 57.50 -75.90 47.29
CA VAL A 474 58.00 -77.32 47.29
C VAL A 474 57.56 -78.07 48.57
N GLY A 475 56.73 -79.13 48.40
CA GLY A 475 56.25 -79.99 49.50
C GLY A 475 54.78 -79.88 49.81
N SER A 476 53.97 -79.02 49.14
CA SER A 476 52.50 -79.01 49.30
C SER A 476 51.79 -79.98 48.38
N SER A 477 50.78 -80.70 48.93
CA SER A 477 49.89 -81.61 48.11
C SER A 477 49.00 -80.78 47.16
N LEU A 478 48.52 -81.41 46.07
CA LEU A 478 47.64 -80.73 45.06
C LEU A 478 46.39 -80.15 45.72
N ASP A 479 45.79 -80.82 46.67
CA ASP A 479 44.58 -80.36 47.38
C ASP A 479 44.88 -79.13 48.31
N GLU A 480 46.01 -79.14 48.97
CA GLU A 480 46.46 -77.98 49.76
C GLU A 480 46.82 -76.82 48.90
N GLY A 481 47.42 -77.01 47.71
CA GLY A 481 47.68 -75.96 46.71
C GLY A 481 46.42 -75.37 46.19
N LEU A 482 45.41 -76.16 45.91
CA LEU A 482 44.08 -75.62 45.46
C LEU A 482 43.35 -74.83 46.57
N LEU A 483 43.48 -75.26 47.84
CA LEU A 483 42.94 -74.55 48.99
C LEU A 483 43.62 -73.19 49.15
N LEU A 484 44.95 -73.14 49.09
CA LEU A 484 45.76 -71.91 49.16
C LEU A 484 45.44 -70.96 47.99
N LEU A 485 45.23 -71.50 46.80
CA LEU A 485 44.77 -70.70 45.64
C LEU A 485 43.38 -70.07 45.89
N ARG A 486 42.45 -70.84 46.41
CA ARG A 486 41.12 -70.35 46.76
C ARG A 486 41.15 -69.28 47.84
N GLU A 487 41.98 -69.46 48.83
CA GLU A 487 42.18 -68.43 49.88
C GLU A 487 42.86 -67.19 49.31
N GLY A 488 43.90 -67.31 48.51
CA GLY A 488 44.56 -66.24 47.82
C GLY A 488 43.59 -65.42 46.94
N PHE A 489 42.72 -66.11 46.21
CA PHE A 489 41.66 -65.47 45.42
C PHE A 489 40.61 -64.73 46.29
N LYS A 490 40.25 -65.29 47.45
CA LYS A 490 39.35 -64.63 48.42
C LYS A 490 39.96 -63.32 48.95
N VAL A 491 41.24 -63.37 49.31
CA VAL A 491 41.98 -62.24 49.82
C VAL A 491 42.15 -61.18 48.69
N LYS A 492 42.52 -61.62 47.47
CA LYS A 492 42.59 -60.72 46.29
C LYS A 492 41.26 -60.06 46.02
N ARG A 493 40.13 -60.79 46.10
CA ARG A 493 38.80 -60.24 45.97
C ARG A 493 38.43 -59.24 47.05
N LYS A 494 38.83 -59.51 48.30
CA LYS A 494 38.65 -58.53 49.40
C LYS A 494 39.44 -57.27 49.14
N LEU A 495 40.69 -57.39 48.70
CA LEU A 495 41.53 -56.24 48.40
C LEU A 495 41.03 -55.42 47.18
N LEU A 496 40.61 -56.10 46.12
CA LEU A 496 39.98 -55.47 44.97
C LEU A 496 38.66 -54.84 45.35
N GLY A 497 37.87 -55.42 46.24
CA GLY A 497 36.65 -54.81 46.78
C GLY A 497 36.91 -53.57 47.58
N TYR A 498 37.98 -53.49 48.33
CA TYR A 498 38.41 -52.25 49.00
C TYR A 498 38.81 -51.16 48.05
N PHE A 499 39.38 -51.48 46.88
CA PHE A 499 39.70 -50.51 45.82
C PHE A 499 38.45 -50.03 45.06
N HIS A 500 37.47 -50.95 44.80
CA HIS A 500 36.22 -50.52 44.07
C HIS A 500 35.29 -49.71 44.94
N ILE A 501 35.31 -49.82 46.24
CA ILE A 501 34.44 -48.98 47.12
C ILE A 501 35.03 -47.62 47.38
N ARG A 502 36.30 -47.36 47.15
CA ARG A 502 36.98 -46.06 47.43
C ARG A 502 37.64 -45.42 46.22
N GLY A 503 37.72 -46.07 45.07
CA GLY A 503 38.34 -45.53 43.86
C GLY A 503 37.38 -45.12 42.77
N GLY A 504 36.07 -45.08 43.04
CA GLY A 504 35.01 -44.66 42.12
C GLY A 504 34.43 -43.29 42.44
N GLY A 505 35.29 -42.31 42.75
CA GLY A 505 34.92 -40.93 42.95
C GLY A 505 35.94 -39.99 42.31
#